data_d2f5190f701202e765f3e760cde6ea06
#
_entry.id   d2f5190f701202e765f3e760cde6ea06
#
_cell.length_a   1.000
_cell.length_b   1.000
_cell.length_c   1.000
_cell.angle_alpha   90.00
_cell.angle_beta   90.00
_cell.angle_gamma   90.00
#
_symmetry.space_group_name_H-M   'P 1'
#
loop_
_entity.id
_entity.type
_entity.pdbx_description
1 polymer ?
#
loop_
_entity_poly.entity_id
_entity_poly.type
_entity_poly.pdbx_seq_one_letter_code
_entity_poly.pdbx_strand_id
1 'polypeptide(L)'
;MKIRIKYKKGSGIMKKVFVGMLILSLICCIGCSTTKKNKDNEEKRIKLVWQSEQSFWEHQDYFNQVLKEKGHPYEVEFVTSETVQKGQRVDLLETGIDTWENPYDTNKDALEGRLLPLDDYLNTKEGKKIKDAVPEKIWDSYKINGKQYSVISPGLLPDKTVYIWDKELAEKYNVHPENWDGDLWKYKEELLKVAEGEKKAGRKNFATVSGLLMYAKEIPETTGAMGVMYPIIFRENTNKVEAEFLYETPEYKRNLAGMREFYKARLWRPEIESERESEYFLSVETIFWSKNAYLGFQKPNFWDTHEVKEIYREKVWELSIALKETGITTESKQPKEAFDLLCALYTDKDLVNAIMWGSEENYDVVDGKAVKPMSEGEYIPSSAAGNQLLGYVEVNEDNNLKEIYPEEFENTEVSKALGFRFSGKGIEKELEKVVALNSLVYSGSGEEVIKNMEQIVEKYKQAGIDKVIAEWNRQFSEWNKERR
;
A
#
# COMPACT_ATOMS: atom_id res chain seq x y z
N MET A 1 1.41 29.80 -3.21
CA MET A 1 1.72 30.53 -1.98
C MET A 1 2.73 29.67 -1.20
N LYS A 2 4.01 29.97 -1.26
CA LYS A 2 5.10 29.15 -0.69
C LYS A 2 5.11 29.33 0.83
N ILE A 3 4.80 28.29 1.58
CA ILE A 3 4.97 28.29 3.03
C ILE A 3 6.40 27.82 3.33
N ARG A 4 7.24 28.74 3.76
CA ARG A 4 8.58 28.45 4.29
C ARG A 4 8.46 28.13 5.77
N ILE A 5 8.68 26.89 6.16
CA ILE A 5 8.84 26.51 7.56
C ILE A 5 10.29 26.82 7.98
N LYS A 6 10.45 27.76 8.90
CA LYS A 6 11.74 28.11 9.52
C LYS A 6 12.01 27.17 10.70
N TYR A 7 13.00 26.31 10.55
CA TYR A 7 13.57 25.61 11.70
C TYR A 7 14.43 26.58 12.55
N LYS A 8 14.09 26.69 13.82
CA LYS A 8 14.88 27.42 14.82
C LYS A 8 16.04 26.54 15.28
N LYS A 9 17.27 26.96 14.97
CA LYS A 9 18.48 26.42 15.56
C LYS A 9 18.52 26.77 17.04
N GLY A 10 18.49 25.77 17.92
CA GLY A 10 18.86 25.90 19.32
C GLY A 10 20.38 25.88 19.45
N SER A 11 20.93 26.96 19.99
CA SER A 11 22.33 27.16 20.23
C SER A 11 22.75 26.68 21.62
N GLY A 12 23.87 25.94 21.67
CA GLY A 12 24.90 26.27 22.63
C GLY A 12 24.93 25.53 23.96
N ILE A 13 26.12 25.11 24.23
CA ILE A 13 26.73 24.71 25.53
C ILE A 13 26.96 23.20 25.62
N MET A 14 28.12 22.78 25.17
CA MET A 14 29.13 22.09 26.00
C MET A 14 30.41 21.89 25.18
N LYS A 15 31.27 22.89 25.25
CA LYS A 15 32.73 22.75 25.00
C LYS A 15 33.40 22.66 26.37
N LYS A 16 34.38 21.78 26.45
CA LYS A 16 35.39 21.58 27.50
C LYS A 16 35.09 20.36 28.41
N VAL A 17 35.72 19.26 28.09
CA VAL A 17 36.69 18.51 28.91
C VAL A 17 37.27 17.40 28.04
N PHE A 18 38.38 17.61 27.40
CA PHE A 18 39.31 16.59 26.94
C PHE A 18 40.71 17.25 26.81
N VAL A 19 41.40 17.30 27.93
CA VAL A 19 42.87 17.44 27.94
C VAL A 19 43.34 16.64 29.15
N GLY A 20 44.19 15.66 28.90
CA GLY A 20 45.06 15.08 29.90
C GLY A 20 44.88 13.58 30.12
N MET A 21 45.60 12.80 29.35
CA MET A 21 46.42 11.68 29.80
C MET A 21 47.14 11.08 28.57
N LEU A 22 48.29 11.70 28.29
CA LEU A 22 49.37 11.11 27.50
C LEU A 22 50.48 10.81 28.49
N ILE A 23 51.20 9.71 28.25
CA ILE A 23 52.56 9.38 28.76
C ILE A 23 52.62 8.22 29.76
N LEU A 24 53.45 7.30 29.33
CA LEU A 24 54.21 6.19 29.90
C LEU A 24 53.58 4.80 29.96
N SER A 25 54.02 3.98 29.03
CA SER A 25 54.98 2.90 29.33
C SER A 25 55.49 2.23 28.04
N LEU A 26 56.71 2.63 27.69
CA LEU A 26 57.62 1.84 26.83
C LEU A 26 58.26 0.74 27.70
N ILE A 27 58.58 -0.38 27.03
CA ILE A 27 59.69 -1.32 27.25
C ILE A 27 59.30 -2.76 27.51
N CYS A 28 59.82 -3.61 26.57
CA CYS A 28 60.15 -5.03 26.59
C CYS A 28 58.99 -6.01 26.27
N CYS A 29 59.03 -6.75 25.16
CA CYS A 29 60.04 -7.76 24.86
C CYS A 29 60.02 -8.18 23.39
N ILE A 30 61.22 -8.36 22.86
CA ILE A 30 61.52 -8.96 21.58
C ILE A 30 61.09 -10.45 21.58
N GLY A 31 60.20 -10.79 20.68
CA GLY A 31 59.87 -12.13 20.35
C GLY A 31 59.51 -12.21 18.87
N CYS A 32 60.49 -12.55 18.03
CA CYS A 32 60.28 -12.83 16.64
C CYS A 32 59.34 -14.02 16.49
N SER A 33 58.16 -13.78 15.98
CA SER A 33 57.45 -14.78 15.17
C SER A 33 56.92 -14.05 13.95
N THR A 34 57.46 -14.40 12.81
CA THR A 34 57.02 -13.97 11.48
C THR A 34 55.66 -14.58 11.20
N THR A 35 54.61 -13.93 11.71
CA THR A 35 53.26 -14.13 11.20
C THR A 35 53.14 -13.22 9.98
N LYS A 36 53.14 -13.83 8.80
CA LYS A 36 52.71 -13.15 7.58
C LYS A 36 51.39 -12.52 7.88
N LYS A 37 51.31 -11.17 7.92
CA LYS A 37 50.05 -10.44 7.73
C LYS A 37 49.52 -10.90 6.40
N ASN A 38 48.52 -11.76 6.44
CA ASN A 38 47.59 -11.85 5.34
C ASN A 38 47.06 -10.43 5.15
N LYS A 39 47.46 -9.79 4.05
CA LYS A 39 46.69 -8.71 3.49
C LYS A 39 45.29 -9.35 3.30
N ASP A 40 44.35 -8.92 4.08
CA ASP A 40 42.95 -9.18 3.82
C ASP A 40 42.71 -8.74 2.37
N ASN A 41 42.63 -9.70 1.47
CA ASN A 41 41.95 -9.51 0.21
C ASN A 41 40.51 -9.26 0.64
N GLU A 42 40.12 -8.00 0.83
CA GLU A 42 38.71 -7.63 0.73
C GLU A 42 38.29 -8.08 -0.66
N GLU A 43 37.64 -9.20 -0.76
CA GLU A 43 37.01 -9.65 -2.00
C GLU A 43 36.12 -8.51 -2.45
N LYS A 44 36.45 -7.94 -3.62
CA LYS A 44 35.74 -6.81 -4.18
C LYS A 44 34.30 -7.21 -4.40
N ARG A 45 33.42 -6.80 -3.50
CA ARG A 45 31.98 -7.09 -3.59
C ARG A 45 31.39 -6.46 -4.86
N ILE A 46 30.42 -7.11 -5.41
CA ILE A 46 29.69 -6.68 -6.59
C ILE A 46 28.68 -5.61 -6.16
N LYS A 47 28.80 -4.41 -6.69
CA LYS A 47 27.87 -3.33 -6.39
C LYS A 47 26.64 -3.43 -7.29
N LEU A 48 25.46 -3.53 -6.66
CA LEU A 48 24.15 -3.44 -7.29
C LEU A 48 23.50 -2.10 -6.90
N VAL A 49 22.93 -1.40 -7.86
CA VAL A 49 22.18 -0.17 -7.64
C VAL A 49 20.70 -0.48 -7.76
N TRP A 50 19.94 -0.18 -6.72
CA TRP A 50 18.49 -0.40 -6.66
C TRP A 50 17.77 0.93 -6.53
N GLN A 51 17.01 1.29 -7.55
CA GLN A 51 16.15 2.46 -7.52
C GLN A 51 14.80 2.09 -6.92
N SER A 52 14.44 2.77 -5.82
CA SER A 52 13.17 2.62 -5.11
C SER A 52 12.80 3.92 -4.43
N GLU A 53 11.53 4.28 -4.43
CA GLU A 53 11.02 5.43 -3.69
C GLU A 53 10.70 5.08 -2.22
N GLN A 54 10.89 3.82 -1.82
CA GLN A 54 10.77 3.38 -0.42
C GLN A 54 11.99 3.81 0.41
N SER A 55 11.81 3.93 1.73
CA SER A 55 12.87 4.35 2.65
C SER A 55 13.98 3.31 2.86
N PHE A 56 14.20 2.37 1.93
CA PHE A 56 15.26 1.35 2.04
C PHE A 56 16.65 1.92 2.26
N TRP A 57 16.91 3.12 1.76
CA TRP A 57 18.18 3.82 1.95
C TRP A 57 18.50 4.09 3.44
N GLU A 58 17.49 4.18 4.31
CA GLU A 58 17.67 4.34 5.76
C GLU A 58 18.28 3.10 6.40
N HIS A 59 18.06 1.93 5.79
CA HIS A 59 18.51 0.65 6.28
C HIS A 59 19.69 0.08 5.49
N GLN A 60 20.23 0.81 4.52
CA GLN A 60 21.24 0.34 3.57
C GLN A 60 22.47 -0.27 4.24
N ASP A 61 23.04 0.42 5.23
CA ASP A 61 24.26 -0.04 5.88
C ASP A 61 24.07 -1.35 6.63
N TYR A 62 22.96 -1.45 7.36
CA TYR A 62 22.61 -2.68 8.08
C TYR A 62 22.27 -3.82 7.14
N PHE A 63 21.50 -3.57 6.11
CA PHE A 63 21.18 -4.55 5.07
C PHE A 63 22.44 -5.10 4.40
N ASN A 64 23.38 -4.24 4.06
CA ASN A 64 24.67 -4.64 3.49
C ASN A 64 25.54 -5.41 4.47
N GLN A 65 25.46 -5.12 5.76
CA GLN A 65 26.11 -5.90 6.81
C GLN A 65 25.55 -7.32 6.84
N VAL A 66 24.23 -7.48 6.87
CA VAL A 66 23.55 -8.80 6.89
C VAL A 66 23.89 -9.59 5.62
N LEU A 67 23.88 -8.97 4.44
CA LEU A 67 24.33 -9.60 3.19
C LEU A 67 25.74 -10.15 3.30
N LYS A 68 26.67 -9.39 3.88
CA LYS A 68 28.06 -9.80 4.09
C LYS A 68 28.18 -10.98 5.07
N GLU A 69 27.49 -10.91 6.19
CA GLU A 69 27.49 -11.95 7.22
C GLU A 69 26.95 -13.27 6.69
N LYS A 70 25.99 -13.21 5.77
CA LYS A 70 25.44 -14.40 5.08
C LYS A 70 26.27 -14.87 3.89
N GLY A 71 27.38 -14.19 3.61
CA GLY A 71 28.33 -14.61 2.56
C GLY A 71 27.88 -14.25 1.14
N HIS A 72 26.96 -13.31 0.98
CA HIS A 72 26.58 -12.82 -0.34
C HIS A 72 27.71 -11.94 -0.95
N PRO A 73 28.02 -12.12 -2.25
CA PRO A 73 29.15 -11.45 -2.89
C PRO A 73 28.82 -10.00 -3.33
N TYR A 74 27.62 -9.52 -3.09
CA TYR A 74 27.16 -8.20 -3.52
C TYR A 74 26.86 -7.27 -2.35
N GLU A 75 26.90 -5.98 -2.64
CA GLU A 75 26.39 -4.90 -1.80
C GLU A 75 25.42 -4.05 -2.60
N VAL A 76 24.43 -3.47 -1.92
CA VAL A 76 23.35 -2.70 -2.54
C VAL A 76 23.50 -1.23 -2.22
N GLU A 77 23.38 -0.38 -3.23
CA GLU A 77 23.16 1.06 -3.11
C GLU A 77 21.71 1.36 -3.45
N PHE A 78 20.95 1.89 -2.49
CA PHE A 78 19.59 2.34 -2.75
C PHE A 78 19.62 3.82 -3.21
N VAL A 79 18.85 4.09 -4.25
CA VAL A 79 18.69 5.44 -4.81
C VAL A 79 17.21 5.70 -5.09
N THR A 80 16.80 6.97 -5.03
CA THR A 80 15.47 7.41 -5.44
C THR A 80 15.53 8.06 -6.83
N SER A 81 14.39 8.39 -7.41
CA SER A 81 14.31 9.17 -8.66
C SER A 81 14.99 10.55 -8.53
N GLU A 82 15.02 11.12 -7.31
CA GLU A 82 15.68 12.40 -7.03
C GLU A 82 17.20 12.26 -6.80
N THR A 83 17.65 11.14 -6.25
CA THR A 83 19.07 10.94 -5.86
C THR A 83 19.89 10.21 -6.91
N VAL A 84 19.26 9.47 -7.84
CA VAL A 84 19.95 8.80 -8.93
C VAL A 84 20.68 9.81 -9.80
N GLN A 85 21.98 9.58 -10.01
CA GLN A 85 22.81 10.51 -10.78
C GLN A 85 22.60 10.31 -12.29
N LYS A 86 22.68 11.40 -13.05
CA LYS A 86 22.59 11.32 -14.51
C LYS A 86 23.62 10.36 -15.08
N GLY A 87 23.14 9.30 -15.76
CA GLY A 87 24.00 8.26 -16.33
C GLY A 87 24.48 7.21 -15.33
N GLN A 88 24.00 7.24 -14.08
CA GLN A 88 24.18 6.15 -13.14
C GLN A 88 23.40 4.94 -13.63
N ARG A 89 24.06 3.79 -13.69
CA ARG A 89 23.42 2.52 -14.03
C ARG A 89 22.58 2.06 -12.85
N VAL A 90 21.36 1.69 -13.12
CA VAL A 90 20.45 1.04 -12.17
C VAL A 90 20.38 -0.43 -12.54
N ASP A 91 20.54 -1.34 -11.57
CA ASP A 91 20.44 -2.78 -11.79
C ASP A 91 19.06 -3.32 -11.46
N LEU A 92 18.45 -2.82 -10.38
CA LEU A 92 17.10 -3.15 -9.92
C LEU A 92 16.24 -1.90 -9.90
N LEU A 93 15.03 -2.01 -10.41
CA LEU A 93 14.05 -0.94 -10.43
C LEU A 93 12.79 -1.40 -9.71
N GLU A 94 12.42 -0.69 -8.65
CA GLU A 94 11.07 -0.81 -8.12
C GLU A 94 10.11 -0.32 -9.17
N THR A 95 9.24 -1.20 -9.57
CA THR A 95 8.14 -0.94 -10.49
C THR A 95 6.86 -1.20 -9.74
N GLY A 96 5.77 -0.86 -10.31
CA GLY A 96 4.48 -1.05 -9.69
C GLY A 96 3.62 0.15 -9.88
N ILE A 97 2.40 0.02 -9.45
CA ILE A 97 1.44 1.10 -9.56
C ILE A 97 1.70 2.04 -8.40
N ASP A 98 2.36 3.16 -8.65
CA ASP A 98 2.26 4.28 -7.74
C ASP A 98 0.89 4.91 -7.94
N THR A 99 -0.02 4.58 -7.05
CA THR A 99 -1.42 5.03 -7.10
C THR A 99 -1.56 6.54 -6.94
N TRP A 100 -0.52 7.23 -6.44
CA TRP A 100 -0.60 8.64 -6.09
C TRP A 100 0.00 9.57 -7.14
N GLU A 101 1.05 9.15 -7.85
CA GLU A 101 1.78 10.02 -8.78
C GLU A 101 1.86 9.47 -10.22
N ASN A 102 1.95 8.17 -10.43
CA ASN A 102 2.06 7.60 -11.78
C ASN A 102 1.59 6.13 -11.86
N PRO A 103 0.29 5.86 -11.99
CA PRO A 103 -0.27 4.49 -11.91
C PRO A 103 0.12 3.55 -13.07
N TYR A 104 1.02 3.93 -13.98
CA TYR A 104 1.21 3.21 -15.25
C TYR A 104 2.65 2.85 -15.60
N ASP A 105 3.61 2.98 -14.68
CA ASP A 105 5.02 2.92 -15.05
C ASP A 105 5.57 1.52 -15.36
N THR A 106 5.09 0.44 -14.71
CA THR A 106 5.61 -0.91 -14.98
C THR A 106 5.43 -1.32 -16.44
N ASN A 107 4.28 -1.01 -17.03
CA ASN A 107 4.00 -1.30 -18.42
C ASN A 107 4.89 -0.47 -19.36
N LYS A 108 5.05 0.80 -19.04
CA LYS A 108 5.90 1.71 -19.79
C LYS A 108 7.34 1.21 -19.78
N ASP A 109 7.90 0.87 -18.64
CA ASP A 109 9.26 0.41 -18.48
C ASP A 109 9.55 -0.87 -19.25
N ALA A 110 8.60 -1.82 -19.25
CA ALA A 110 8.70 -3.04 -20.01
C ALA A 110 8.56 -2.81 -21.53
N LEU A 111 7.57 -2.01 -21.94
CA LEU A 111 7.30 -1.73 -23.35
C LEU A 111 8.36 -0.84 -24.00
N GLU A 112 8.96 0.06 -23.24
CA GLU A 112 10.10 0.89 -23.67
C GLU A 112 11.43 0.11 -23.67
N GLY A 113 11.41 -1.15 -23.22
CA GLY A 113 12.60 -2.02 -23.21
C GLY A 113 13.58 -1.67 -22.08
N ARG A 114 13.13 -1.04 -21.01
CA ARG A 114 13.96 -0.75 -19.83
C ARG A 114 14.13 -1.94 -18.90
N LEU A 115 13.20 -2.91 -18.92
CA LEU A 115 13.23 -4.10 -18.11
C LEU A 115 13.58 -5.35 -18.90
N LEU A 116 14.30 -6.28 -18.25
CA LEU A 116 14.59 -7.60 -18.79
C LEU A 116 13.40 -8.55 -18.60
N PRO A 117 13.06 -9.41 -19.58
CA PRO A 117 12.17 -10.54 -19.35
C PRO A 117 12.79 -11.48 -18.31
N LEU A 118 12.01 -11.89 -17.31
CA LEU A 118 12.47 -12.73 -16.20
C LEU A 118 12.05 -14.21 -16.33
N ASP A 119 11.36 -14.60 -17.40
CA ASP A 119 10.82 -15.95 -17.57
C ASP A 119 11.88 -17.03 -17.40
N ASP A 120 13.06 -16.88 -18.03
CA ASP A 120 14.16 -17.84 -17.93
C ASP A 120 14.70 -17.93 -16.50
N TYR A 121 14.81 -16.83 -15.80
CA TYR A 121 15.23 -16.77 -14.40
C TYR A 121 14.19 -17.42 -13.47
N LEU A 122 12.92 -17.09 -13.64
CA LEU A 122 11.81 -17.61 -12.83
C LEU A 122 11.58 -19.12 -13.05
N ASN A 123 12.01 -19.68 -14.17
CA ASN A 123 11.95 -21.12 -14.45
C ASN A 123 13.09 -21.92 -13.83
N THR A 124 14.09 -21.26 -13.23
CA THR A 124 15.14 -21.95 -12.46
C THR A 124 14.59 -22.53 -11.15
N LYS A 125 15.38 -23.39 -10.48
CA LYS A 125 15.01 -23.94 -9.17
C LYS A 125 14.85 -22.85 -8.12
N GLU A 126 15.71 -21.84 -8.15
CA GLU A 126 15.69 -20.68 -7.26
C GLU A 126 14.51 -19.77 -7.58
N GLY A 127 14.27 -19.49 -8.87
CA GLY A 127 13.16 -18.67 -9.32
C GLY A 127 11.78 -19.26 -9.00
N LYS A 128 11.66 -20.59 -8.96
CA LYS A 128 10.42 -21.25 -8.51
C LYS A 128 10.03 -20.88 -7.09
N LYS A 129 10.99 -20.63 -6.19
CA LYS A 129 10.69 -20.20 -4.82
C LYS A 129 10.06 -18.81 -4.78
N ILE A 130 10.44 -17.93 -5.73
CA ILE A 130 9.77 -16.64 -5.90
C ILE A 130 8.33 -16.87 -6.37
N LYS A 131 8.13 -17.73 -7.38
CA LYS A 131 6.80 -18.02 -7.91
C LYS A 131 5.87 -18.63 -6.86
N ASP A 132 6.39 -19.51 -6.02
CA ASP A 132 5.62 -20.20 -4.98
C ASP A 132 5.15 -19.24 -3.85
N ALA A 133 5.72 -18.04 -3.75
CA ALA A 133 5.34 -17.04 -2.75
C ALA A 133 4.05 -16.29 -3.09
N VAL A 134 3.60 -16.33 -4.34
CA VAL A 134 2.42 -15.61 -4.84
C VAL A 134 1.51 -16.59 -5.60
N PRO A 135 0.19 -16.55 -5.44
CA PRO A 135 -0.74 -17.42 -6.16
C PRO A 135 -0.54 -17.37 -7.68
N GLU A 136 -0.57 -18.52 -8.35
CA GLU A 136 -0.28 -18.65 -9.79
C GLU A 136 -1.16 -17.74 -10.65
N LYS A 137 -2.45 -17.61 -10.30
CA LYS A 137 -3.40 -16.74 -10.99
C LYS A 137 -2.97 -15.28 -11.02
N ILE A 138 -2.16 -14.83 -10.03
CA ILE A 138 -1.64 -13.47 -9.99
C ILE A 138 -0.49 -13.31 -10.99
N TRP A 139 0.42 -14.28 -11.05
CA TRP A 139 1.55 -14.23 -11.99
C TRP A 139 1.11 -14.07 -13.44
N ASP A 140 0.11 -14.84 -13.86
CA ASP A 140 -0.39 -14.77 -15.25
C ASP A 140 -0.97 -13.40 -15.60
N SER A 141 -1.45 -12.69 -14.60
CA SER A 141 -2.06 -11.39 -14.76
C SER A 141 -1.06 -10.24 -14.90
N TYR A 142 0.17 -10.44 -14.40
CA TYR A 142 1.25 -9.45 -14.49
C TYR A 142 2.15 -9.61 -15.72
N LYS A 143 1.83 -10.56 -16.61
CA LYS A 143 2.55 -10.71 -17.87
C LYS A 143 2.22 -9.58 -18.85
N ILE A 144 3.25 -9.01 -19.42
CA ILE A 144 3.18 -7.99 -20.48
C ILE A 144 3.59 -8.65 -21.78
N ASN A 145 2.69 -8.70 -22.76
CA ASN A 145 2.90 -9.42 -24.02
C ASN A 145 3.38 -10.88 -23.79
N GLY A 146 2.77 -11.56 -22.80
CA GLY A 146 3.06 -12.96 -22.47
C GLY A 146 4.36 -13.20 -21.72
N LYS A 147 5.10 -12.16 -21.31
CA LYS A 147 6.37 -12.24 -20.57
C LYS A 147 6.28 -11.58 -19.21
N GLN A 148 7.02 -12.13 -18.26
CA GLN A 148 7.18 -11.57 -16.92
C GLN A 148 8.39 -10.64 -16.88
N TYR A 149 8.22 -9.40 -16.40
CA TYR A 149 9.28 -8.39 -16.33
C TYR A 149 9.67 -7.98 -14.92
N SER A 150 8.93 -8.44 -13.93
CA SER A 150 9.13 -8.11 -12.52
C SER A 150 8.86 -9.30 -11.61
N VAL A 151 9.35 -9.25 -10.39
CA VAL A 151 8.92 -10.12 -9.30
C VAL A 151 7.93 -9.37 -8.42
N ILE A 152 6.92 -10.07 -7.92
CA ILE A 152 5.80 -9.52 -7.18
C ILE A 152 6.01 -9.74 -5.70
N SER A 153 6.02 -8.69 -4.89
CA SER A 153 6.14 -8.78 -3.44
C SER A 153 4.78 -9.11 -2.80
N PRO A 154 4.60 -10.31 -2.20
CA PRO A 154 3.38 -10.64 -1.48
C PRO A 154 3.33 -9.89 -0.15
N GLY A 155 2.17 -9.52 0.34
CA GLY A 155 2.00 -8.89 1.65
C GLY A 155 0.66 -8.20 1.85
N LEU A 156 0.02 -7.71 0.78
CA LEU A 156 -1.31 -7.11 0.88
C LEU A 156 -2.41 -8.13 0.58
N LEU A 157 -3.49 -8.02 1.31
CA LEU A 157 -4.70 -8.81 1.10
C LEU A 157 -5.67 -8.08 0.18
N PRO A 158 -6.59 -8.80 -0.48
CA PRO A 158 -7.64 -8.17 -1.28
C PRO A 158 -8.50 -7.23 -0.44
N ASP A 159 -8.88 -6.10 -1.04
CA ASP A 159 -9.71 -5.09 -0.40
C ASP A 159 -11.07 -5.63 0.02
N LYS A 160 -11.48 -5.25 1.23
CA LYS A 160 -12.78 -5.60 1.82
C LYS A 160 -13.44 -4.34 2.33
N THR A 161 -14.69 -4.15 2.00
CA THR A 161 -15.52 -3.15 2.68
C THR A 161 -16.17 -3.80 3.89
N VAL A 162 -16.05 -3.15 5.04
CA VAL A 162 -16.51 -3.69 6.31
C VAL A 162 -17.36 -2.69 7.08
N TYR A 163 -18.24 -3.20 7.93
CA TYR A 163 -18.79 -2.46 9.06
C TYR A 163 -17.93 -2.73 10.29
N ILE A 164 -17.59 -1.66 11.02
CA ILE A 164 -16.95 -1.74 12.33
C ILE A 164 -17.87 -0.99 13.30
N TRP A 165 -18.26 -1.62 14.40
CA TRP A 165 -19.18 -1.00 15.36
C TRP A 165 -18.77 -1.23 16.82
N ASP A 166 -19.21 -0.30 17.70
CA ASP A 166 -19.07 -0.39 19.13
C ASP A 166 -20.06 -1.43 19.71
N LYS A 167 -19.52 -2.47 20.36
CA LYS A 167 -20.32 -3.57 20.94
C LYS A 167 -21.21 -3.12 22.08
N GLU A 168 -20.70 -2.25 22.94
CA GLU A 168 -21.44 -1.79 24.13
C GLU A 168 -22.65 -0.95 23.72
N LEU A 169 -22.47 -0.09 22.68
CA LEU A 169 -23.58 0.69 22.13
C LEU A 169 -24.58 -0.20 21.39
N ALA A 170 -24.11 -1.22 20.65
CA ALA A 170 -24.97 -2.17 20.00
C ALA A 170 -25.90 -2.89 20.99
N GLU A 171 -25.32 -3.43 22.07
CA GLU A 171 -26.07 -4.07 23.15
C GLU A 171 -27.00 -3.08 23.85
N LYS A 172 -26.50 -1.89 24.24
CA LYS A 172 -27.26 -0.84 24.93
C LYS A 172 -28.55 -0.44 24.21
N TYR A 173 -28.49 -0.36 22.89
CA TYR A 173 -29.61 0.08 22.07
C TYR A 173 -30.34 -1.06 21.36
N ASN A 174 -29.94 -2.29 21.61
CA ASN A 174 -30.48 -3.49 20.96
C ASN A 174 -30.48 -3.35 19.43
N VAL A 175 -29.30 -3.03 18.89
CA VAL A 175 -29.02 -2.93 17.46
C VAL A 175 -28.02 -4.03 17.08
N HIS A 176 -28.24 -4.68 15.96
CA HIS A 176 -27.56 -5.92 15.59
C HIS A 176 -26.86 -5.82 14.22
N PRO A 177 -25.74 -5.02 14.11
CA PRO A 177 -25.04 -4.84 12.83
C PRO A 177 -24.51 -6.14 12.23
N GLU A 178 -24.24 -7.16 13.07
CA GLU A 178 -23.84 -8.49 12.62
C GLU A 178 -24.86 -9.16 11.68
N ASN A 179 -26.13 -8.74 11.75
CA ASN A 179 -27.20 -9.26 10.91
C ASN A 179 -27.51 -8.38 9.68
N TRP A 180 -26.87 -7.20 9.56
CA TRP A 180 -27.14 -6.28 8.46
C TRP A 180 -26.52 -6.80 7.15
N ASP A 181 -27.19 -6.52 6.04
CA ASP A 181 -26.60 -6.67 4.71
C ASP A 181 -25.77 -5.41 4.35
N GLY A 182 -25.15 -5.41 3.17
CA GLY A 182 -24.34 -4.28 2.71
C GLY A 182 -25.12 -2.99 2.44
N ASP A 183 -26.45 -2.99 2.53
CA ASP A 183 -27.30 -1.83 2.28
C ASP A 183 -27.58 -1.03 3.56
N LEU A 184 -26.61 -0.24 4.01
CA LEU A 184 -26.67 0.55 5.24
C LEU A 184 -27.95 1.41 5.34
N TRP A 185 -28.47 1.87 4.19
CA TRP A 185 -29.62 2.78 4.14
C TRP A 185 -30.91 2.17 4.68
N LYS A 186 -31.01 0.84 4.71
CA LYS A 186 -32.17 0.12 5.27
C LYS A 186 -32.26 0.22 6.78
N TYR A 187 -31.15 0.47 7.46
CA TYR A 187 -31.05 0.42 8.93
C TYR A 187 -31.15 1.79 9.60
N LYS A 188 -31.69 2.80 8.88
CA LYS A 188 -31.86 4.17 9.37
C LYS A 188 -32.57 4.24 10.73
N GLU A 189 -33.65 3.48 10.89
CA GLU A 189 -34.45 3.50 12.13
C GLU A 189 -33.68 2.91 13.33
N GLU A 190 -32.84 1.92 13.10
CA GLU A 190 -31.97 1.35 14.13
C GLU A 190 -30.87 2.34 14.52
N LEU A 191 -30.26 2.98 13.54
CA LEU A 191 -29.24 4.00 13.77
C LEU A 191 -29.81 5.24 14.49
N LEU A 192 -31.08 5.61 14.23
CA LEU A 192 -31.76 6.68 14.96
C LEU A 192 -31.93 6.37 16.45
N LYS A 193 -32.16 5.11 16.85
CA LYS A 193 -32.21 4.72 18.27
C LYS A 193 -30.90 5.06 18.98
N VAL A 194 -29.76 4.75 18.34
CA VAL A 194 -28.44 5.06 18.88
C VAL A 194 -28.24 6.57 18.97
N ALA A 195 -28.49 7.29 17.85
CA ALA A 195 -28.33 8.74 17.77
C ALA A 195 -29.12 9.48 18.84
N GLU A 196 -30.40 9.15 19.01
CA GLU A 196 -31.27 9.77 20.01
C GLU A 196 -30.84 9.41 21.45
N GLY A 197 -30.41 8.17 21.65
CA GLY A 197 -29.93 7.71 22.94
C GLY A 197 -28.66 8.43 23.38
N GLU A 198 -27.68 8.53 22.51
CA GLU A 198 -26.43 9.22 22.81
C GLU A 198 -26.59 10.73 22.92
N LYS A 199 -27.51 11.33 22.15
CA LYS A 199 -27.91 12.72 22.34
C LYS A 199 -28.52 12.98 23.71
N LYS A 200 -29.39 12.08 24.19
CA LYS A 200 -29.96 12.15 25.55
C LYS A 200 -28.89 11.97 26.63
N ALA A 201 -27.87 11.15 26.36
CA ALA A 201 -26.71 10.97 27.22
C ALA A 201 -25.75 12.17 27.24
N GLY A 202 -25.98 13.16 26.38
CA GLY A 202 -25.20 14.41 26.34
C GLY A 202 -23.90 14.34 25.55
N ARG A 203 -23.68 13.30 24.75
CA ARG A 203 -22.48 13.19 23.88
C ARG A 203 -22.56 14.19 22.73
N LYS A 204 -21.66 15.18 22.75
CA LYS A 204 -21.67 16.27 21.75
C LYS A 204 -20.87 15.92 20.49
N ASN A 205 -19.72 15.27 20.63
CA ASN A 205 -18.81 14.91 19.54
C ASN A 205 -19.00 13.45 19.12
N PHE A 206 -20.24 13.04 19.01
CA PHE A 206 -20.62 11.69 18.61
C PHE A 206 -21.27 11.69 17.24
N ALA A 207 -20.74 10.88 16.33
CA ALA A 207 -21.34 10.57 15.04
C ALA A 207 -21.94 9.15 15.12
N THR A 208 -23.16 8.97 14.63
CA THR A 208 -23.76 7.63 14.61
C THR A 208 -23.08 6.76 13.57
N VAL A 209 -22.80 7.35 12.40
CA VAL A 209 -22.10 6.68 11.29
C VAL A 209 -20.92 7.54 10.83
N SER A 210 -19.81 6.91 10.54
CA SER A 210 -18.56 7.50 10.04
C SER A 210 -18.04 6.72 8.83
N GLY A 211 -17.00 7.24 8.18
CA GLY A 211 -16.24 6.56 7.16
C GLY A 211 -16.78 6.70 5.73
N LEU A 212 -16.44 5.72 4.91
CA LEU A 212 -16.64 5.77 3.46
C LEU A 212 -18.07 5.44 3.04
N LEU A 213 -19.05 6.28 3.42
CA LEU A 213 -20.47 6.03 3.14
C LEU A 213 -20.81 5.90 1.64
N MET A 214 -19.97 6.38 0.76
CA MET A 214 -20.14 6.17 -0.68
C MET A 214 -20.11 4.68 -1.07
N TYR A 215 -19.46 3.86 -0.25
CA TYR A 215 -19.34 2.41 -0.42
C TYR A 215 -20.26 1.62 0.51
N ALA A 216 -21.14 2.31 1.24
CA ALA A 216 -22.05 1.69 2.20
C ALA A 216 -23.09 0.75 1.57
N LYS A 217 -23.19 0.75 0.27
CA LYS A 217 -23.85 -0.28 -0.51
C LYS A 217 -22.90 -0.75 -1.59
N GLU A 218 -22.73 -2.04 -1.62
CA GLU A 218 -22.13 -2.74 -2.72
C GLU A 218 -22.50 -2.14 -4.07
N ILE A 219 -21.52 -1.88 -4.90
CA ILE A 219 -21.71 -1.60 -6.31
C ILE A 219 -21.51 -2.95 -7.01
N PRO A 220 -22.56 -3.79 -7.14
CA PRO A 220 -22.41 -5.15 -7.65
C PRO A 220 -21.86 -5.11 -9.07
N GLU A 221 -21.04 -6.08 -9.39
CA GLU A 221 -20.41 -6.22 -10.71
C GLU A 221 -19.33 -5.17 -11.03
N THR A 222 -18.93 -4.31 -10.09
CA THR A 222 -17.80 -3.43 -10.28
C THR A 222 -16.54 -4.06 -9.75
N THR A 223 -15.54 -4.08 -10.57
CA THR A 223 -14.18 -4.39 -10.18
C THR A 223 -13.39 -3.11 -10.22
N GLY A 224 -13.16 -2.58 -9.05
CA GLY A 224 -12.27 -1.47 -8.83
C GLY A 224 -12.71 -0.11 -9.41
N ALA A 225 -12.54 0.91 -8.64
CA ALA A 225 -12.38 2.25 -9.19
C ALA A 225 -10.94 2.36 -9.67
N MET A 226 -10.68 3.08 -10.76
CA MET A 226 -9.31 3.47 -11.14
C MET A 226 -8.74 4.42 -10.08
N GLY A 227 -8.76 3.98 -8.83
CA GLY A 227 -8.29 4.73 -7.69
C GLY A 227 -9.05 6.02 -7.43
N VAL A 228 -8.63 6.70 -6.39
CA VAL A 228 -9.11 8.05 -6.02
C VAL A 228 -8.87 9.08 -7.15
N MET A 229 -8.01 8.74 -8.12
CA MET A 229 -7.60 9.66 -9.19
C MET A 229 -8.60 9.77 -10.34
N TYR A 230 -9.41 8.73 -10.59
CA TYR A 230 -10.39 8.75 -11.67
C TYR A 230 -11.73 8.20 -11.17
N PRO A 231 -12.82 8.94 -11.27
CA PRO A 231 -14.14 8.45 -10.89
C PRO A 231 -14.70 7.50 -11.96
N ILE A 232 -13.95 6.47 -12.24
CA ILE A 232 -14.24 5.46 -13.25
C ILE A 232 -14.31 4.11 -12.55
N ILE A 233 -15.35 3.36 -12.79
CA ILE A 233 -15.53 2.00 -12.32
C ILE A 233 -15.54 1.04 -13.49
N PHE A 234 -15.22 -0.22 -13.22
CA PHE A 234 -15.34 -1.29 -14.20
C PHE A 234 -16.57 -2.13 -13.88
N ARG A 235 -17.48 -2.17 -14.81
CA ARG A 235 -18.58 -3.11 -14.73
C ARG A 235 -18.18 -4.40 -15.43
N GLU A 236 -18.06 -5.45 -14.66
CA GLU A 236 -17.70 -6.76 -15.16
C GLU A 236 -18.90 -7.71 -15.12
N ASN A 237 -19.32 -8.20 -16.26
CA ASN A 237 -20.30 -9.25 -16.38
C ASN A 237 -19.71 -10.49 -17.09
N THR A 238 -20.52 -11.52 -17.32
CA THR A 238 -20.08 -12.80 -17.89
C THR A 238 -19.28 -12.66 -19.18
N ASN A 239 -19.56 -11.65 -20.00
CA ASN A 239 -19.03 -11.53 -21.36
C ASN A 239 -18.21 -10.24 -21.60
N LYS A 240 -18.28 -9.25 -20.71
CA LYS A 240 -17.78 -7.92 -20.96
C LYS A 240 -17.26 -7.26 -19.70
N VAL A 241 -16.19 -6.49 -19.88
CA VAL A 241 -15.72 -5.50 -18.91
C VAL A 241 -15.84 -4.14 -19.56
N GLU A 242 -16.49 -3.20 -18.92
CA GLU A 242 -16.64 -1.83 -19.39
C GLU A 242 -16.32 -0.84 -18.29
N ALA A 243 -15.59 0.19 -18.63
CA ALA A 243 -15.44 1.36 -17.79
C ALA A 243 -16.68 2.25 -17.90
N GLU A 244 -17.16 2.72 -16.77
CA GLU A 244 -18.29 3.63 -16.64
C GLU A 244 -17.91 4.81 -15.74
N PHE A 245 -18.59 5.93 -15.91
CA PHE A 245 -18.43 7.08 -15.04
C PHE A 245 -19.17 6.84 -13.71
N LEU A 246 -18.41 6.69 -12.63
CA LEU A 246 -18.94 6.36 -11.29
C LEU A 246 -20.13 7.26 -10.89
N TYR A 247 -19.99 8.58 -11.06
CA TYR A 247 -20.99 9.54 -10.59
C TYR A 247 -22.30 9.56 -11.38
N GLU A 248 -22.36 8.89 -12.53
CA GLU A 248 -23.59 8.71 -13.30
C GLU A 248 -24.28 7.37 -13.04
N THR A 249 -23.63 6.44 -12.32
CA THR A 249 -24.21 5.12 -12.04
C THR A 249 -25.45 5.23 -11.13
N PRO A 250 -26.43 4.30 -11.29
CA PRO A 250 -27.58 4.23 -10.39
C PRO A 250 -27.20 4.00 -8.92
N GLU A 251 -26.15 3.21 -8.70
CA GLU A 251 -25.62 2.86 -7.38
C GLU A 251 -25.08 4.12 -6.68
N TYR A 252 -24.26 4.90 -7.37
CA TYR A 252 -23.75 6.18 -6.83
C TYR A 252 -24.87 7.14 -6.48
N LYS A 253 -25.83 7.33 -7.40
CA LYS A 253 -26.99 8.20 -7.17
C LYS A 253 -27.81 7.78 -5.96
N ARG A 254 -27.98 6.49 -5.75
CA ARG A 254 -28.65 5.93 -4.58
C ARG A 254 -27.84 6.18 -3.30
N ASN A 255 -26.54 5.95 -3.32
CA ASN A 255 -25.67 6.20 -2.17
C ASN A 255 -25.66 7.69 -1.81
N LEU A 256 -25.58 8.58 -2.80
CA LEU A 256 -25.66 10.03 -2.58
C LEU A 256 -27.00 10.44 -1.95
N ALA A 257 -28.10 9.84 -2.38
CA ALA A 257 -29.42 10.07 -1.77
C ALA A 257 -29.46 9.58 -0.31
N GLY A 258 -28.91 8.41 -0.03
CA GLY A 258 -28.77 7.86 1.33
C GLY A 258 -27.90 8.76 2.23
N MET A 259 -26.74 9.19 1.74
CA MET A 259 -25.87 10.13 2.47
C MET A 259 -26.61 11.42 2.83
N ARG A 260 -27.36 11.99 1.87
CA ARG A 260 -28.17 13.19 2.11
C ARG A 260 -29.22 12.98 3.21
N GLU A 261 -29.89 11.84 3.19
CA GLU A 261 -30.87 11.50 4.23
C GLU A 261 -30.22 11.28 5.59
N PHE A 262 -29.06 10.66 5.64
CA PHE A 262 -28.30 10.46 6.89
C PHE A 262 -27.76 11.80 7.42
N TYR A 263 -27.28 12.68 6.54
CA TYR A 263 -26.85 14.01 6.93
C TYR A 263 -28.02 14.83 7.53
N LYS A 264 -29.18 14.89 6.86
CA LYS A 264 -30.39 15.54 7.38
C LYS A 264 -30.85 15.00 8.72
N ALA A 265 -30.75 13.68 8.90
CA ALA A 265 -31.08 12.98 10.13
C ALA A 265 -29.99 13.13 11.21
N ARG A 266 -28.84 13.75 10.90
CA ARG A 266 -27.66 13.89 11.74
C ARG A 266 -27.06 12.54 12.17
N LEU A 267 -27.26 11.51 11.38
CA LEU A 267 -26.64 10.19 11.56
C LEU A 267 -25.19 10.22 11.07
N TRP A 268 -24.92 10.88 9.97
CA TRP A 268 -23.59 11.12 9.43
C TRP A 268 -23.24 12.62 9.58
N ARG A 269 -22.06 12.88 10.13
CA ARG A 269 -21.59 14.21 10.48
C ARG A 269 -20.11 14.39 10.13
N PRO A 270 -19.77 14.56 8.84
CA PRO A 270 -18.40 14.64 8.38
C PRO A 270 -17.60 15.80 9.00
N GLU A 271 -18.29 16.83 9.49
CA GLU A 271 -17.68 17.93 10.22
C GLU A 271 -17.04 17.51 11.55
N ILE A 272 -17.47 16.39 12.13
CA ILE A 272 -16.92 15.83 13.39
C ILE A 272 -15.78 14.87 13.09
N GLU A 273 -15.79 14.19 11.95
CA GLU A 273 -14.78 13.16 11.60
C GLU A 273 -13.35 13.70 11.56
N SER A 274 -13.19 15.00 11.32
CA SER A 274 -11.90 15.68 11.35
C SER A 274 -11.37 15.98 12.75
N GLU A 275 -12.19 15.81 13.81
CA GLU A 275 -11.77 16.01 15.20
C GLU A 275 -11.08 14.76 15.73
N ARG A 276 -9.88 14.92 16.29
CA ARG A 276 -9.05 13.80 16.82
C ARG A 276 -9.73 12.95 17.92
N GLU A 277 -10.81 13.43 18.49
CA GLU A 277 -11.56 12.79 19.59
C GLU A 277 -12.99 12.43 19.16
N SER A 278 -13.26 12.30 17.86
CA SER A 278 -14.58 11.90 17.40
C SER A 278 -14.88 10.46 17.81
N GLU A 279 -16.04 10.29 18.46
CA GLU A 279 -16.58 8.96 18.78
C GLU A 279 -17.69 8.62 17.79
N TYR A 280 -17.77 7.37 17.39
CA TYR A 280 -18.82 6.89 16.47
C TYR A 280 -19.36 5.54 16.93
N PHE A 281 -20.59 5.23 16.51
CA PHE A 281 -21.17 3.92 16.73
C PHE A 281 -20.74 2.92 15.67
N LEU A 282 -20.81 3.31 14.40
CA LEU A 282 -20.51 2.46 13.26
C LEU A 282 -19.64 3.21 12.25
N SER A 283 -18.61 2.55 11.75
CA SER A 283 -17.82 3.02 10.63
C SER A 283 -17.95 2.08 9.43
N VAL A 284 -17.93 2.66 8.23
CA VAL A 284 -17.80 1.95 6.95
C VAL A 284 -16.41 2.16 6.43
N GLU A 285 -15.62 1.11 6.38
CA GLU A 285 -14.20 1.18 6.03
C GLU A 285 -13.86 0.23 4.89
N THR A 286 -12.86 0.59 4.09
CA THR A 286 -12.18 -0.35 3.20
C THR A 286 -10.90 -0.79 3.89
N ILE A 287 -10.76 -2.09 4.10
CA ILE A 287 -9.57 -2.68 4.70
C ILE A 287 -8.92 -3.66 3.71
N PHE A 288 -7.62 -3.51 3.51
CA PHE A 288 -6.76 -4.39 2.72
C PHE A 288 -5.74 -5.13 3.59
N TRP A 289 -6.04 -5.24 4.87
CA TRP A 289 -5.21 -5.82 5.91
C TRP A 289 -5.99 -6.88 6.66
N SER A 290 -5.31 -7.65 7.47
CA SER A 290 -5.98 -8.47 8.48
C SER A 290 -6.70 -7.60 9.51
N LYS A 291 -7.65 -8.20 10.24
CA LYS A 291 -8.34 -7.53 11.36
C LYS A 291 -7.38 -6.82 12.31
N ASN A 292 -6.22 -7.42 12.56
CA ASN A 292 -5.26 -6.90 13.53
C ASN A 292 -4.36 -5.79 12.95
N ALA A 293 -4.07 -5.78 11.65
CA ALA A 293 -3.30 -4.71 11.02
C ALA A 293 -4.02 -3.36 11.05
N TYR A 294 -5.35 -3.37 10.99
CA TYR A 294 -6.15 -2.16 11.16
C TYR A 294 -5.91 -1.47 12.51
N LEU A 295 -5.45 -2.22 13.51
CA LEU A 295 -5.13 -1.69 14.83
C LEU A 295 -3.88 -0.81 14.89
N GLY A 296 -2.98 -0.89 13.92
CA GLY A 296 -1.80 0.01 13.86
C GLY A 296 -2.18 1.49 13.90
N PHE A 297 -3.38 1.82 13.46
CA PHE A 297 -3.94 3.19 13.46
C PHE A 297 -4.93 3.46 14.60
N GLN A 298 -5.25 2.47 15.45
CA GLN A 298 -6.29 2.57 16.47
C GLN A 298 -5.70 2.42 17.87
N LYS A 299 -6.51 2.74 18.88
CA LYS A 299 -6.14 2.62 20.30
C LYS A 299 -5.86 1.15 20.67
N PRO A 300 -4.92 0.87 21.57
CA PRO A 300 -4.76 -0.45 22.14
C PRO A 300 -6.11 -1.00 22.64
N ASN A 301 -6.36 -2.29 22.43
CA ASN A 301 -7.61 -2.96 22.81
C ASN A 301 -8.86 -2.52 22.04
N PHE A 302 -8.70 -1.93 20.83
CA PHE A 302 -9.83 -1.52 20.01
C PHE A 302 -10.84 -2.66 19.78
N TRP A 303 -10.37 -3.86 19.50
CA TRP A 303 -11.21 -5.04 19.27
C TRP A 303 -11.86 -5.63 20.52
N ASP A 304 -11.44 -5.20 21.71
CA ASP A 304 -12.14 -5.56 22.95
C ASP A 304 -13.52 -4.90 23.01
N THR A 305 -13.64 -3.72 22.39
CA THR A 305 -14.86 -2.91 22.38
C THR A 305 -15.58 -2.86 21.03
N HIS A 306 -14.93 -3.26 19.97
CA HIS A 306 -15.50 -3.20 18.61
C HIS A 306 -15.58 -4.58 17.96
N GLU A 307 -16.52 -4.72 17.04
CA GLU A 307 -16.67 -5.86 16.13
C GLU A 307 -16.59 -5.42 14.69
N VAL A 308 -16.26 -6.36 13.82
CA VAL A 308 -16.14 -6.15 12.38
C VAL A 308 -16.96 -7.17 11.61
N LYS A 309 -17.61 -6.72 10.53
CA LYS A 309 -18.29 -7.57 9.57
C LYS A 309 -17.92 -7.18 8.16
N GLU A 310 -17.41 -8.14 7.39
CA GLU A 310 -17.25 -7.99 5.94
C GLU A 310 -18.63 -7.89 5.27
N ILE A 311 -18.81 -6.87 4.45
CA ILE A 311 -20.03 -6.63 3.69
C ILE A 311 -19.84 -6.78 2.19
N TYR A 312 -18.62 -6.57 1.72
CA TYR A 312 -18.22 -6.72 0.34
C TYR A 312 -16.73 -7.04 0.24
N ARG A 313 -16.36 -7.84 -0.74
CA ARG A 313 -14.98 -8.16 -1.09
C ARG A 313 -14.75 -7.84 -2.55
N GLU A 314 -13.76 -7.00 -2.82
CA GLU A 314 -13.39 -6.70 -4.20
C GLU A 314 -12.75 -7.90 -4.88
N LYS A 315 -12.96 -7.99 -6.19
CA LYS A 315 -12.21 -8.93 -7.01
C LYS A 315 -10.76 -8.49 -7.06
N VAL A 316 -9.85 -9.47 -7.12
CA VAL A 316 -8.44 -9.16 -7.28
C VAL A 316 -8.20 -8.49 -8.63
N TRP A 317 -7.69 -7.28 -8.58
CA TRP A 317 -7.19 -6.54 -9.71
C TRP A 317 -6.04 -5.64 -9.21
N GLU A 318 -5.31 -4.98 -10.08
CA GLU A 318 -4.04 -4.34 -9.72
C GLU A 318 -4.11 -3.34 -8.59
N LEU A 319 -5.15 -2.51 -8.53
CA LEU A 319 -5.27 -1.51 -7.47
C LEU A 319 -5.78 -2.09 -6.15
N SER A 320 -6.59 -3.16 -6.20
CA SER A 320 -7.12 -3.79 -4.98
C SER A 320 -6.08 -4.56 -4.18
N ILE A 321 -4.93 -4.84 -4.78
CA ILE A 321 -3.84 -5.56 -4.11
C ILE A 321 -2.52 -4.77 -4.11
N ALA A 322 -2.49 -3.59 -4.73
CA ALA A 322 -1.35 -2.64 -4.77
C ALA A 322 0.03 -3.32 -4.67
N LEU A 323 0.20 -4.44 -5.38
CA LEU A 323 1.41 -5.26 -5.28
C LEU A 323 2.60 -4.46 -5.80
N LYS A 324 3.61 -4.36 -4.97
CA LYS A 324 4.89 -3.81 -5.38
C LYS A 324 5.65 -4.84 -6.20
N GLU A 325 6.34 -4.35 -7.19
CA GLU A 325 7.08 -5.15 -8.14
C GLU A 325 8.53 -4.67 -8.20
N THR A 326 9.45 -5.60 -8.47
CA THR A 326 10.84 -5.25 -8.72
C THR A 326 11.29 -5.90 -10.02
N GLY A 327 11.74 -5.10 -10.96
CA GLY A 327 12.31 -5.53 -12.22
C GLY A 327 13.83 -5.41 -12.26
N ILE A 328 14.46 -6.14 -13.18
CA ILE A 328 15.88 -6.01 -13.50
C ILE A 328 15.99 -5.19 -14.78
N THR A 329 16.82 -4.15 -14.76
CA THR A 329 16.93 -3.26 -15.91
C THR A 329 17.78 -3.88 -17.04
N THR A 330 17.51 -3.46 -18.28
CA THR A 330 18.33 -3.85 -19.43
C THR A 330 19.74 -3.23 -19.39
N GLU A 331 19.95 -2.20 -18.58
CA GLU A 331 21.26 -1.55 -18.38
C GLU A 331 22.15 -2.33 -17.40
N SER A 332 21.58 -3.24 -16.62
CA SER A 332 22.36 -4.03 -15.66
C SER A 332 23.47 -4.81 -16.36
N LYS A 333 24.65 -4.75 -15.79
CA LYS A 333 25.79 -5.59 -16.20
C LYS A 333 25.88 -6.87 -15.36
N GLN A 334 24.99 -7.04 -14.40
CA GLN A 334 25.00 -8.08 -13.39
C GLN A 334 23.57 -8.61 -13.14
N PRO A 335 22.82 -8.94 -14.21
CA PRO A 335 21.42 -9.33 -14.06
C PRO A 335 21.26 -10.65 -13.29
N LYS A 336 22.26 -11.53 -13.33
CA LYS A 336 22.25 -12.77 -12.55
C LYS A 336 22.35 -12.48 -11.05
N GLU A 337 23.30 -11.63 -10.66
CA GLU A 337 23.52 -11.24 -9.27
C GLU A 337 22.31 -10.44 -8.72
N ALA A 338 21.72 -9.59 -9.55
CA ALA A 338 20.47 -8.90 -9.23
C ALA A 338 19.33 -9.89 -8.98
N PHE A 339 19.20 -10.92 -9.82
CA PHE A 339 18.20 -11.96 -9.62
C PHE A 339 18.49 -12.85 -8.40
N ASP A 340 19.76 -13.18 -8.15
CA ASP A 340 20.18 -13.94 -6.96
C ASP A 340 19.83 -13.17 -5.67
N LEU A 341 19.98 -11.84 -5.66
CA LEU A 341 19.54 -10.99 -4.55
C LEU A 341 18.02 -11.07 -4.36
N LEU A 342 17.24 -10.99 -5.44
CA LEU A 342 15.78 -11.16 -5.35
C LEU A 342 15.43 -12.54 -4.79
N CYS A 343 16.07 -13.62 -5.24
CA CYS A 343 15.86 -14.97 -4.68
C CYS A 343 16.15 -15.02 -3.18
N ALA A 344 17.20 -14.35 -2.71
CA ALA A 344 17.54 -14.29 -1.30
C ALA A 344 16.42 -13.59 -0.48
N LEU A 345 15.87 -12.49 -0.98
CA LEU A 345 14.75 -11.77 -0.35
C LEU A 345 13.43 -12.58 -0.32
N TYR A 346 13.32 -13.62 -1.14
CA TYR A 346 12.14 -14.52 -1.09
C TYR A 346 12.35 -15.76 -0.24
N THR A 347 13.54 -15.97 0.34
CA THR A 347 13.88 -17.19 1.07
C THR A 347 14.55 -16.97 2.42
N ASP A 348 15.06 -15.78 2.67
CA ASP A 348 15.79 -15.45 3.90
C ASP A 348 15.09 -14.34 4.68
N LYS A 349 14.49 -14.72 5.82
CA LYS A 349 13.75 -13.78 6.69
C LYS A 349 14.63 -12.66 7.27
N ASP A 350 15.94 -12.94 7.50
CA ASP A 350 16.79 -11.92 8.12
C ASP A 350 17.09 -10.80 7.12
N LEU A 351 17.22 -11.14 5.83
CA LEU A 351 17.32 -10.13 4.77
C LEU A 351 16.02 -9.33 4.60
N VAL A 352 14.88 -10.02 4.67
CA VAL A 352 13.56 -9.35 4.63
C VAL A 352 13.42 -8.40 5.82
N ASN A 353 13.75 -8.85 7.03
CA ASN A 353 13.71 -7.99 8.22
C ASN A 353 14.69 -6.82 8.12
N ALA A 354 15.90 -7.07 7.62
CA ALA A 354 16.91 -6.02 7.50
C ALA A 354 16.48 -4.89 6.54
N ILE A 355 15.79 -5.22 5.43
CA ILE A 355 15.31 -4.21 4.50
C ILE A 355 14.03 -3.52 4.97
N MET A 356 13.15 -4.26 5.68
CA MET A 356 11.88 -3.73 6.18
C MET A 356 12.05 -2.91 7.46
N TRP A 357 12.84 -3.42 8.41
CA TRP A 357 12.91 -2.91 9.78
C TRP A 357 14.27 -2.29 10.14
N GLY A 358 15.31 -2.55 9.34
CA GLY A 358 16.66 -2.11 9.64
C GLY A 358 17.28 -2.87 10.81
N SER A 359 18.10 -2.16 11.62
CA SER A 359 18.81 -2.73 12.76
C SER A 359 17.83 -3.07 13.90
N GLU A 360 18.11 -4.17 14.62
CA GLU A 360 17.38 -4.56 15.83
C GLU A 360 17.42 -3.49 16.95
N GLU A 361 18.26 -2.48 16.84
CA GLU A 361 18.24 -1.32 17.72
C GLU A 361 17.01 -0.42 17.53
N ASN A 362 16.32 -0.55 16.40
CA ASN A 362 15.18 0.27 16.01
C ASN A 362 13.81 -0.33 16.42
N TYR A 363 13.77 -1.58 16.88
CA TYR A 363 12.52 -2.28 17.17
C TYR A 363 12.68 -3.36 18.23
N ASP A 364 11.56 -3.71 18.88
CA ASP A 364 11.45 -4.83 19.81
C ASP A 364 10.75 -6.01 19.13
N VAL A 365 11.26 -7.23 19.34
CA VAL A 365 10.57 -8.45 18.91
C VAL A 365 9.74 -8.99 20.07
N VAL A 366 8.42 -9.10 19.86
CA VAL A 366 7.49 -9.65 20.82
C VAL A 366 7.10 -11.06 20.39
N ASP A 367 7.32 -12.04 21.27
CA ASP A 367 7.02 -13.47 21.05
C ASP A 367 7.73 -14.07 19.80
N GLY A 368 8.78 -13.41 19.31
CA GLY A 368 9.55 -13.84 18.14
C GLY A 368 8.80 -13.72 16.80
N LYS A 369 7.64 -13.06 16.79
CA LYS A 369 6.77 -13.01 15.61
C LYS A 369 6.40 -11.61 15.16
N ALA A 370 6.30 -10.68 16.07
CA ALA A 370 5.84 -9.32 15.80
C ALA A 370 6.86 -8.29 16.27
N VAL A 371 6.85 -7.15 15.64
CA VAL A 371 7.74 -6.03 15.91
C VAL A 371 6.94 -4.86 16.44
N LYS A 372 7.46 -4.21 17.48
CA LYS A 372 6.94 -2.97 18.02
C LYS A 372 7.97 -1.87 17.77
N PRO A 373 7.64 -0.78 17.07
CA PRO A 373 8.54 0.34 16.91
C PRO A 373 8.96 0.93 18.27
N MET A 374 10.23 1.23 18.44
CA MET A 374 10.76 1.79 19.71
C MET A 374 10.45 3.27 19.91
N SER A 375 10.00 3.98 18.89
CA SER A 375 9.62 5.40 18.96
C SER A 375 8.15 5.58 18.65
N GLU A 376 7.48 6.48 19.37
CA GLU A 376 6.09 6.91 19.09
C GLU A 376 5.93 7.69 17.78
N GLY A 377 6.92 7.76 16.92
CA GLY A 377 6.91 8.43 15.62
C GLY A 377 6.84 7.41 14.50
N GLU A 378 5.78 7.44 13.77
CA GLU A 378 5.51 6.95 12.40
C GLU A 378 6.63 6.15 11.72
N TYR A 379 7.04 5.01 12.28
CA TYR A 379 7.84 4.05 11.55
C TYR A 379 6.87 3.16 10.75
N ILE A 380 6.80 3.40 9.47
CA ILE A 380 6.08 2.51 8.55
C ILE A 380 7.12 1.57 7.95
N PRO A 381 7.03 0.26 8.22
CA PRO A 381 7.96 -0.68 7.62
C PRO A 381 7.88 -0.60 6.10
N SER A 382 9.02 -0.64 5.45
CA SER A 382 9.08 -0.61 3.98
C SER A 382 8.49 -1.87 3.40
N SER A 383 7.34 -1.76 2.76
CA SER A 383 6.51 -2.91 2.35
C SER A 383 6.74 -3.39 0.91
N ALA A 384 7.87 -3.07 0.28
CA ALA A 384 7.98 -3.21 -1.18
C ALA A 384 9.03 -4.22 -1.68
N ALA A 385 9.74 -4.93 -0.80
CA ALA A 385 10.83 -5.80 -1.25
C ALA A 385 10.71 -7.24 -0.77
N GLY A 386 10.79 -8.17 -1.71
CA GLY A 386 10.87 -9.58 -1.40
C GLY A 386 9.57 -10.19 -0.86
N ASN A 387 9.69 -11.32 -0.20
CA ASN A 387 8.57 -12.02 0.43
C ASN A 387 8.35 -11.52 1.86
N GLN A 388 7.54 -10.50 2.00
CA GLN A 388 7.22 -9.88 3.30
C GLN A 388 6.57 -10.86 4.29
N LEU A 389 5.93 -11.92 3.80
CA LEU A 389 5.32 -12.94 4.65
C LEU A 389 6.36 -13.76 5.46
N LEU A 390 7.65 -13.62 5.15
CA LEU A 390 8.75 -14.22 5.92
C LEU A 390 9.20 -13.33 7.08
N GLY A 391 9.01 -12.02 6.95
CA GLY A 391 9.47 -11.02 7.91
C GLY A 391 8.66 -11.00 9.20
N TYR A 392 9.10 -10.14 10.11
CA TYR A 392 8.30 -9.76 11.26
C TYR A 392 7.11 -8.92 10.80
N VAL A 393 5.99 -9.08 11.44
CA VAL A 393 4.80 -8.24 11.31
C VAL A 393 4.71 -7.28 12.50
N GLU A 394 4.00 -6.18 12.36
CA GLU A 394 3.74 -5.30 13.49
C GLU A 394 3.03 -6.03 14.62
N VAL A 395 3.30 -5.62 15.86
CA VAL A 395 2.71 -6.25 17.05
C VAL A 395 1.18 -6.27 17.03
N ASN A 396 0.58 -5.35 16.32
CA ASN A 396 -0.88 -5.23 16.17
C ASN A 396 -1.42 -5.99 14.95
N GLU A 397 -0.55 -6.51 14.09
CA GLU A 397 -0.95 -7.30 12.93
C GLU A 397 -1.28 -8.75 13.30
N ASP A 398 -1.99 -9.42 12.41
CA ASP A 398 -2.26 -10.83 12.55
C ASP A 398 -0.98 -11.63 12.33
N ASN A 399 -0.51 -12.28 13.38
CA ASN A 399 0.70 -13.10 13.32
C ASN A 399 0.58 -14.29 12.33
N ASN A 400 -0.62 -14.55 11.85
CA ASN A 400 -0.93 -15.61 10.91
C ASN A 400 -1.02 -15.13 9.44
N LEU A 401 -0.58 -13.93 9.11
CA LEU A 401 -0.68 -13.40 7.75
C LEU A 401 -0.18 -14.39 6.70
N LYS A 402 0.92 -15.08 6.98
CA LYS A 402 1.47 -16.12 6.11
C LYS A 402 0.50 -17.29 5.89
N GLU A 403 -0.30 -17.64 6.87
CA GLU A 403 -1.27 -18.74 6.81
C GLU A 403 -2.56 -18.30 6.13
N ILE A 404 -3.04 -17.10 6.44
CA ILE A 404 -4.29 -16.59 5.87
C ILE A 404 -4.14 -16.08 4.43
N TYR A 405 -2.94 -15.64 4.02
CA TYR A 405 -2.69 -15.06 2.71
C TYR A 405 -3.15 -15.96 1.54
N PRO A 406 -2.77 -17.25 1.49
CA PRO A 406 -3.26 -18.16 0.44
C PRO A 406 -4.78 -18.33 0.47
N GLU A 407 -5.38 -18.50 1.67
CA GLU A 407 -6.83 -18.69 1.84
C GLU A 407 -7.62 -17.47 1.38
N GLU A 408 -7.16 -16.28 1.72
CA GLU A 408 -7.79 -15.02 1.31
C GLU A 408 -7.81 -14.89 -0.22
N PHE A 409 -6.71 -15.25 -0.90
CA PHE A 409 -6.68 -15.23 -2.35
C PHE A 409 -7.47 -16.36 -3.00
N GLU A 410 -7.55 -17.55 -2.39
CA GLU A 410 -8.40 -18.63 -2.89
C GLU A 410 -9.88 -18.23 -2.90
N ASN A 411 -10.33 -17.56 -1.83
CA ASN A 411 -11.71 -17.12 -1.65
C ASN A 411 -12.06 -15.83 -2.41
N THR A 412 -11.11 -15.20 -3.08
CA THR A 412 -11.35 -13.98 -3.83
C THR A 412 -11.37 -14.24 -5.33
N GLU A 413 -12.42 -13.77 -6.00
CA GLU A 413 -12.50 -13.82 -7.46
C GLU A 413 -11.44 -12.90 -8.09
N VAL A 414 -10.96 -13.28 -9.25
CA VAL A 414 -10.01 -12.47 -10.04
C VAL A 414 -10.78 -11.72 -11.11
N SER A 415 -10.53 -10.41 -11.22
CA SER A 415 -11.08 -9.59 -12.28
C SER A 415 -10.54 -10.02 -13.65
N LYS A 416 -11.39 -9.95 -14.67
CA LYS A 416 -10.98 -10.09 -16.06
C LYS A 416 -10.10 -8.93 -16.54
N ALA A 417 -10.08 -7.82 -15.80
CA ALA A 417 -9.22 -6.68 -16.05
C ALA A 417 -7.82 -6.82 -15.42
N LEU A 418 -7.59 -7.86 -14.62
CA LEU A 418 -6.28 -8.06 -13.99
C LEU A 418 -5.19 -8.23 -15.07
N GLY A 419 -4.13 -7.42 -14.96
CA GLY A 419 -3.05 -7.33 -15.94
C GLY A 419 -3.29 -6.35 -17.09
N PHE A 420 -4.46 -5.72 -17.16
CA PHE A 420 -4.68 -4.63 -18.11
C PHE A 420 -4.05 -3.34 -17.60
N ARG A 421 -3.28 -2.68 -18.45
CA ARG A 421 -2.63 -1.40 -18.18
C ARG A 421 -3.19 -0.31 -19.09
N PHE A 422 -3.82 0.68 -18.52
CA PHE A 422 -4.31 1.83 -19.28
C PHE A 422 -3.17 2.81 -19.57
N SER A 423 -3.08 3.31 -20.78
CA SER A 423 -2.13 4.35 -21.17
C SER A 423 -2.85 5.68 -21.41
N GLY A 424 -2.42 6.72 -20.73
CA GLY A 424 -2.91 8.08 -20.93
C GLY A 424 -2.42 8.76 -22.22
N LYS A 425 -1.63 8.07 -23.04
CA LYS A 425 -1.03 8.64 -24.26
C LYS A 425 -2.08 9.15 -25.23
N GLY A 426 -1.99 10.44 -25.54
CA GLY A 426 -2.88 11.11 -26.48
C GLY A 426 -4.13 11.75 -25.84
N ILE A 427 -4.31 11.56 -24.52
CA ILE A 427 -5.38 12.19 -23.72
C ILE A 427 -4.86 12.84 -22.43
N GLU A 428 -3.57 13.15 -22.39
CA GLU A 428 -2.89 13.68 -21.19
C GLU A 428 -3.59 14.93 -20.64
N LYS A 429 -4.06 15.82 -21.53
CA LYS A 429 -4.74 17.06 -21.13
C LYS A 429 -6.10 16.81 -20.47
N GLU A 430 -6.83 15.82 -20.92
CA GLU A 430 -8.08 15.39 -20.31
C GLU A 430 -7.83 14.77 -18.95
N LEU A 431 -6.82 13.90 -18.85
CA LEU A 431 -6.43 13.27 -17.59
C LEU A 431 -6.03 14.30 -16.54
N GLU A 432 -5.15 15.26 -16.87
CA GLU A 432 -4.76 16.35 -15.97
C GLU A 432 -5.99 17.13 -15.43
N LYS A 433 -6.95 17.45 -16.30
CA LYS A 433 -8.17 18.17 -15.89
C LYS A 433 -9.07 17.33 -15.00
N VAL A 434 -9.20 16.04 -15.31
CA VAL A 434 -10.02 15.09 -14.52
C VAL A 434 -9.41 14.92 -13.12
N VAL A 435 -8.10 14.69 -13.03
CA VAL A 435 -7.40 14.55 -11.74
C VAL A 435 -7.51 15.81 -10.89
N ALA A 436 -7.39 17.00 -11.51
CA ALA A 436 -7.49 18.26 -10.79
C ALA A 436 -8.86 18.50 -10.11
N LEU A 437 -9.91 17.76 -10.53
CA LEU A 437 -11.24 17.87 -9.91
C LEU A 437 -11.40 17.01 -8.65
N ASN A 438 -10.54 16.03 -8.41
CA ASN A 438 -10.69 15.10 -7.28
C ASN A 438 -10.71 15.84 -5.92
N SER A 439 -9.84 16.82 -5.74
CA SER A 439 -9.78 17.59 -4.50
C SER A 439 -11.06 18.38 -4.20
N LEU A 440 -11.90 18.64 -5.22
CA LEU A 440 -13.15 19.39 -5.05
C LEU A 440 -14.27 18.52 -4.48
N VAL A 441 -14.25 17.22 -4.68
CA VAL A 441 -15.31 16.29 -4.26
C VAL A 441 -15.38 16.21 -2.74
N TYR A 442 -14.23 16.21 -2.08
CA TYR A 442 -14.09 15.98 -0.64
C TYR A 442 -13.80 17.26 0.15
N SER A 443 -13.91 18.45 -0.48
CA SER A 443 -13.66 19.72 0.18
C SER A 443 -14.93 20.33 0.77
N GLY A 444 -14.82 20.85 1.99
CA GLY A 444 -15.87 21.63 2.64
C GLY A 444 -16.61 20.93 3.78
N SER A 445 -17.69 21.55 4.26
CA SER A 445 -18.60 20.95 5.24
C SER A 445 -19.46 19.84 4.61
N GLY A 446 -20.14 19.04 5.44
CA GLY A 446 -20.98 17.94 4.94
C GLY A 446 -22.04 18.38 3.93
N GLU A 447 -22.62 19.57 4.09
CA GLU A 447 -23.58 20.13 3.12
C GLU A 447 -22.88 20.54 1.81
N GLU A 448 -21.70 21.13 1.92
CA GLU A 448 -20.88 21.50 0.75
C GLU A 448 -20.38 20.25 0.00
N VAL A 449 -19.96 19.21 0.71
CA VAL A 449 -19.58 17.92 0.10
C VAL A 449 -20.73 17.36 -0.72
N ILE A 450 -21.95 17.27 -0.16
CA ILE A 450 -23.12 16.78 -0.88
C ILE A 450 -23.41 17.64 -2.11
N LYS A 451 -23.37 18.97 -1.96
CA LYS A 451 -23.58 19.91 -3.06
C LYS A 451 -22.51 19.79 -4.14
N ASN A 452 -21.26 19.64 -3.74
CA ASN A 452 -20.16 19.43 -4.68
C ASN A 452 -20.37 18.14 -5.46
N MET A 453 -20.73 17.05 -4.79
CA MET A 453 -21.03 15.76 -5.42
C MET A 453 -22.17 15.83 -6.45
N GLU A 454 -23.17 16.70 -6.22
CA GLU A 454 -24.25 16.93 -7.18
C GLU A 454 -23.81 17.68 -8.43
N GLN A 455 -22.87 18.61 -8.28
CA GLN A 455 -22.40 19.49 -9.35
C GLN A 455 -21.18 18.95 -10.08
N ILE A 456 -20.50 17.97 -9.51
CA ILE A 456 -19.22 17.49 -9.99
C ILE A 456 -19.33 16.80 -11.36
N VAL A 457 -20.47 16.14 -11.65
CA VAL A 457 -20.73 15.43 -12.89
C VAL A 457 -20.46 16.33 -14.11
N GLU A 458 -21.07 17.51 -14.13
CA GLU A 458 -20.90 18.46 -15.23
C GLU A 458 -19.44 18.94 -15.37
N LYS A 459 -18.74 19.15 -14.26
CA LYS A 459 -17.32 19.53 -14.29
C LYS A 459 -16.45 18.44 -14.90
N TYR A 460 -16.69 17.17 -14.54
CA TYR A 460 -15.96 16.05 -15.12
C TYR A 460 -16.25 15.86 -16.61
N LYS A 461 -17.50 16.06 -17.03
CA LYS A 461 -17.85 16.04 -18.46
C LYS A 461 -17.14 17.13 -19.24
N GLN A 462 -17.11 18.35 -18.71
CA GLN A 462 -16.36 19.47 -19.29
C GLN A 462 -14.84 19.22 -19.29
N ALA A 463 -14.32 18.47 -18.32
CA ALA A 463 -12.92 18.05 -18.26
C ALA A 463 -12.58 16.97 -19.28
N GLY A 464 -13.57 16.26 -19.82
CA GLY A 464 -13.39 15.24 -20.85
C GLY A 464 -13.42 13.81 -20.35
N ILE A 465 -14.09 13.53 -19.21
CA ILE A 465 -14.18 12.16 -18.63
C ILE A 465 -14.71 11.14 -19.64
N ASP A 466 -15.66 11.50 -20.47
CA ASP A 466 -16.22 10.60 -21.48
C ASP A 466 -15.16 10.15 -22.51
N LYS A 467 -14.21 11.03 -22.84
CA LYS A 467 -13.09 10.70 -23.72
C LYS A 467 -12.11 9.73 -23.04
N VAL A 468 -11.86 9.92 -21.75
CA VAL A 468 -11.01 9.02 -20.95
C VAL A 468 -11.63 7.62 -20.90
N ILE A 469 -12.92 7.53 -20.61
CA ILE A 469 -13.67 6.26 -20.58
C ILE A 469 -13.69 5.57 -21.94
N ALA A 470 -13.93 6.31 -23.01
CA ALA A 470 -13.93 5.77 -24.35
C ALA A 470 -12.55 5.19 -24.72
N GLU A 471 -11.47 5.89 -24.38
CA GLU A 471 -10.11 5.43 -24.64
C GLU A 471 -9.76 4.21 -23.78
N TRP A 472 -10.17 4.18 -22.51
CA TRP A 472 -10.01 3.02 -21.66
C TRP A 472 -10.69 1.78 -22.29
N ASN A 473 -11.95 1.91 -22.67
CA ASN A 473 -12.73 0.81 -23.25
C ASN A 473 -12.11 0.32 -24.58
N ARG A 474 -11.57 1.25 -25.38
CA ARG A 474 -10.86 0.91 -26.61
C ARG A 474 -9.61 0.07 -26.33
N GLN A 475 -8.74 0.55 -25.43
CA GLN A 475 -7.49 -0.12 -25.07
C GLN A 475 -7.76 -1.49 -24.43
N PHE A 476 -8.73 -1.56 -23.52
CA PHE A 476 -9.12 -2.83 -22.90
C PHE A 476 -9.62 -3.85 -23.95
N SER A 477 -10.43 -3.40 -24.90
CA SER A 477 -10.93 -4.26 -25.97
C SER A 477 -9.80 -4.81 -26.86
N GLU A 478 -8.79 -4.02 -27.14
CA GLU A 478 -7.61 -4.45 -27.90
C GLU A 478 -6.79 -5.46 -27.12
N TRP A 479 -6.42 -5.13 -25.90
CA TRP A 479 -5.66 -6.01 -25.01
C TRP A 479 -6.36 -7.36 -24.78
N ASN A 480 -7.67 -7.36 -24.56
CA ASN A 480 -8.43 -8.59 -24.33
C ASN A 480 -8.53 -9.48 -25.58
N LYS A 481 -8.40 -8.91 -26.78
CA LYS A 481 -8.32 -9.72 -28.03
C LYS A 481 -6.98 -10.42 -28.18
N GLU A 482 -5.90 -9.78 -27.77
CA GLU A 482 -4.53 -10.33 -27.87
C GLU A 482 -4.29 -11.44 -26.85
N ARG A 483 -5.09 -11.49 -25.78
CA ARG A 483 -4.99 -12.48 -24.72
C ARG A 483 -5.77 -13.78 -24.98
N ARG A 484 -6.68 -13.75 -25.96
CA ARG A 484 -7.47 -14.93 -26.38
C ARG A 484 -6.74 -15.70 -27.48
#